data_e1912733bbe2fc39f29605314486b6a1
#
_entry.id   e1912733bbe2fc39f29605314486b6a1
#
_cell.length_a   1.000
_cell.length_b   1.000
_cell.length_c   1.000
_cell.angle_alpha   90.00
_cell.angle_beta   90.00
_cell.angle_gamma   90.00
#
_symmetry.space_group_name_H-M   'P 1'
#
loop_
_entity.id
_entity.type
_entity.pdbx_description
1 polymer ?
#
loop_
_entity_poly.entity_id
_entity_poly.type
_entity_poly.pdbx_seq_one_letter_code
_entity_poly.pdbx_strand_id
1 'polypeptide(L)'
;MLELRGVSRYFGGVRAVDGLDLEVKEGEILGLIGPNGSGKSTTVNLITGLIPLSSGEVRFCGKDLAELPVHKRLQGGIARTFQNIRLFGQLTVWQNLWVAQNSPEDHARRGFFSRWLGGQRGVREEISQLLEFSGLADKQNELASNLAFGEQRRLELARALAARPKLLLLDEPAAGMNVEEIADLDERIRKLRGHGVTVLLIEHHMELVMAITDRVAVLNFGQKIAEGTPAEVQIDPAVQKAYLGGAEE
;
A
#
# COMPACT_ATOMS: atom_id res chain seq x y z
N MET A 1 10.55 -1.07 10.91
CA MET A 1 9.84 -2.18 10.23
C MET A 1 10.33 -2.43 8.81
N LEU A 2 10.26 -1.48 7.89
CA LEU A 2 10.85 -1.52 6.55
C LEU A 2 12.05 -0.60 6.50
N GLU A 3 13.17 -1.03 5.92
CA GLU A 3 14.38 -0.24 5.76
C GLU A 3 14.92 -0.39 4.33
N LEU A 4 15.16 0.74 3.68
CA LEU A 4 15.87 0.85 2.42
C LEU A 4 17.21 1.51 2.71
N ARG A 5 18.32 0.91 2.28
CA ARG A 5 19.68 1.42 2.50
C ARG A 5 20.42 1.52 1.18
N GLY A 6 20.71 2.76 0.76
CA GLY A 6 21.42 3.03 -0.49
C GLY A 6 20.75 2.43 -1.72
N VAL A 7 19.42 2.29 -1.70
CA VAL A 7 18.67 1.59 -2.74
C VAL A 7 18.74 2.37 -4.05
N SER A 8 19.14 1.67 -5.12
CA SER A 8 19.22 2.26 -6.45
C SER A 8 18.61 1.35 -7.50
N ARG A 9 18.02 1.99 -8.53
CA ARG A 9 17.54 1.32 -9.74
C ARG A 9 17.79 2.17 -10.96
N TYR A 10 18.51 1.58 -11.90
CA TYR A 10 18.86 2.19 -13.17
C TYR A 10 18.19 1.46 -14.33
N PHE A 11 17.66 2.20 -15.28
CA PHE A 11 17.10 1.69 -16.53
C PHE A 11 17.87 2.32 -17.69
N GLY A 12 18.83 1.58 -18.26
CA GLY A 12 19.77 2.17 -19.21
C GLY A 12 20.51 3.35 -18.58
N GLY A 13 20.39 4.54 -19.16
CA GLY A 13 21.00 5.77 -18.64
C GLY A 13 20.17 6.51 -17.58
N VAL A 14 18.95 6.07 -17.30
CA VAL A 14 18.04 6.75 -16.37
C VAL A 14 18.20 6.21 -14.96
N ARG A 15 18.50 7.09 -13.98
CA ARG A 15 18.54 6.78 -12.55
C ARG A 15 17.15 6.99 -11.95
N ALA A 16 16.32 5.97 -12.03
CA ALA A 16 14.93 6.06 -11.54
C ALA A 16 14.84 6.13 -10.01
N VAL A 17 15.77 5.49 -9.30
CA VAL A 17 16.04 5.63 -7.86
C VAL A 17 17.56 5.61 -7.69
N ASP A 18 18.12 6.50 -6.90
CA ASP A 18 19.56 6.70 -6.76
C ASP A 18 19.94 6.94 -5.30
N GLY A 19 20.49 5.91 -4.65
CA GLY A 19 21.00 5.96 -3.29
C GLY A 19 19.92 6.24 -2.23
N LEU A 20 18.71 5.74 -2.39
CA LEU A 20 17.59 6.01 -1.49
C LEU A 20 17.76 5.30 -0.15
N ASP A 21 17.83 6.10 0.94
CA ASP A 21 17.66 5.68 2.31
C ASP A 21 16.27 6.06 2.80
N LEU A 22 15.46 5.08 3.22
CA LEU A 22 14.10 5.28 3.74
C LEU A 22 13.80 4.28 4.83
N GLU A 23 13.20 4.75 5.93
CA GLU A 23 12.73 3.90 7.00
C GLU A 23 11.22 4.10 7.23
N VAL A 24 10.48 2.99 7.31
CA VAL A 24 9.08 2.96 7.77
C VAL A 24 9.04 2.29 9.12
N LYS A 25 8.59 3.03 10.15
CA LYS A 25 8.48 2.53 11.53
C LYS A 25 7.20 1.70 11.68
N GLU A 26 7.17 0.84 12.69
CA GLU A 26 5.99 0.04 12.97
C GLU A 26 4.84 0.93 13.47
N GLY A 27 3.64 0.71 12.90
CA GLY A 27 2.42 1.44 13.27
C GLY A 27 2.33 2.86 12.74
N GLU A 28 3.31 3.36 11.93
CA GLU A 28 3.22 4.69 11.32
C GLU A 28 2.53 4.65 9.95
N ILE A 29 2.01 5.79 9.55
CA ILE A 29 1.62 6.09 8.18
C ILE A 29 2.68 7.02 7.61
N LEU A 30 3.58 6.48 6.77
CA LEU A 30 4.59 7.27 6.05
C LEU A 30 4.08 7.64 4.67
N GLY A 31 4.05 8.93 4.35
CA GLY A 31 3.79 9.44 3.01
C GLY A 31 5.06 9.43 2.16
N LEU A 32 4.99 8.92 0.94
CA LEU A 32 6.04 9.04 -0.08
C LEU A 32 5.52 9.87 -1.23
N ILE A 33 5.96 11.12 -1.32
CA ILE A 33 5.48 12.09 -2.29
C ILE A 33 6.58 12.57 -3.23
N GLY A 34 6.22 13.34 -4.23
CA GLY A 34 7.15 13.95 -5.18
C GLY A 34 6.49 14.13 -6.55
N PRO A 35 7.10 14.91 -7.46
CA PRO A 35 6.62 15.12 -8.81
C PRO A 35 6.48 13.82 -9.60
N ASN A 36 5.81 13.88 -10.75
CA ASN A 36 5.77 12.74 -11.68
C ASN A 36 7.19 12.39 -12.14
N GLY A 37 7.48 11.08 -12.21
CA GLY A 37 8.84 10.62 -12.57
C GLY A 37 9.86 10.70 -11.42
N SER A 38 9.51 11.13 -10.20
CA SER A 38 10.46 11.24 -9.09
C SER A 38 10.95 9.91 -8.51
N GLY A 39 10.41 8.76 -8.95
CA GLY A 39 10.85 7.44 -8.51
C GLY A 39 9.91 6.70 -7.52
N LYS A 40 8.79 7.28 -7.11
CA LYS A 40 7.84 6.70 -6.14
C LYS A 40 7.38 5.29 -6.53
N SER A 41 6.79 5.13 -7.70
CA SER A 41 6.28 3.83 -8.17
C SER A 41 7.43 2.82 -8.38
N THR A 42 8.61 3.30 -8.79
CA THR A 42 9.82 2.47 -8.86
C THR A 42 10.21 1.95 -7.48
N THR A 43 10.22 2.82 -6.47
CA THR A 43 10.52 2.45 -5.08
C THR A 43 9.55 1.36 -4.58
N VAL A 44 8.23 1.52 -4.80
CA VAL A 44 7.24 0.51 -4.43
C VAL A 44 7.48 -0.82 -5.16
N ASN A 45 7.83 -0.77 -6.45
CA ASN A 45 8.14 -1.97 -7.23
C ASN A 45 9.40 -2.69 -6.72
N LEU A 46 10.40 -1.96 -6.23
CA LEU A 46 11.58 -2.52 -5.57
C LEU A 46 11.23 -3.20 -4.24
N ILE A 47 10.44 -2.53 -3.38
CA ILE A 47 9.96 -3.09 -2.11
C ILE A 47 9.16 -4.37 -2.34
N THR A 48 8.26 -4.38 -3.32
CA THR A 48 7.42 -5.54 -3.63
C THR A 48 8.14 -6.63 -4.42
N GLY A 49 9.33 -6.36 -4.97
CA GLY A 49 10.11 -7.32 -5.76
C GLY A 49 9.62 -7.51 -7.19
N LEU A 50 8.78 -6.60 -7.69
CA LEU A 50 8.36 -6.60 -9.10
C LEU A 50 9.51 -6.26 -10.05
N ILE A 51 10.48 -5.51 -9.56
CA ILE A 51 11.73 -5.22 -10.26
C ILE A 51 12.92 -5.47 -9.32
N PRO A 52 14.07 -5.92 -9.83
CA PRO A 52 15.27 -6.12 -9.01
C PRO A 52 15.95 -4.79 -8.70
N LEU A 53 16.74 -4.77 -7.60
CA LEU A 53 17.64 -3.68 -7.26
C LEU A 53 18.81 -3.62 -8.27
N SER A 54 19.36 -2.42 -8.51
CA SER A 54 20.68 -2.25 -9.13
C SER A 54 21.79 -2.26 -8.07
N SER A 55 21.51 -1.66 -6.90
CA SER A 55 22.38 -1.69 -5.72
C SER A 55 21.56 -1.35 -4.46
N GLY A 56 22.19 -1.51 -3.29
CA GLY A 56 21.57 -1.27 -1.99
C GLY A 56 20.85 -2.48 -1.43
N GLU A 57 20.10 -2.26 -0.37
CA GLU A 57 19.47 -3.32 0.42
C GLU A 57 18.05 -2.90 0.83
N VAL A 58 17.11 -3.84 0.79
CA VAL A 58 15.75 -3.67 1.33
C VAL A 58 15.53 -4.73 2.41
N ARG A 59 15.27 -4.29 3.63
CA ARG A 59 14.94 -5.14 4.78
C ARG A 59 13.52 -4.94 5.25
N PHE A 60 12.86 -6.02 5.60
CA PHE A 60 11.54 -6.02 6.22
C PHE A 60 11.54 -6.89 7.48
N CYS A 61 11.17 -6.30 8.62
CA CYS A 61 11.24 -6.94 9.93
C CYS A 61 12.62 -7.58 10.19
N GLY A 62 13.69 -6.86 9.83
CA GLY A 62 15.09 -7.30 9.98
C GLY A 62 15.57 -8.33 8.95
N LYS A 63 14.72 -8.83 8.06
CA LYS A 63 15.07 -9.81 7.02
C LYS A 63 15.33 -9.12 5.69
N ASP A 64 16.41 -9.49 5.02
CA ASP A 64 16.69 -9.04 3.66
C ASP A 64 15.65 -9.60 2.67
N LEU A 65 15.17 -8.73 1.79
CA LEU A 65 14.19 -9.09 0.76
C LEU A 65 14.82 -9.36 -0.62
N ALA A 66 16.14 -9.19 -0.80
CA ALA A 66 16.79 -9.18 -2.11
C ALA A 66 16.43 -10.39 -2.98
N GLU A 67 16.51 -11.60 -2.40
CA GLU A 67 16.25 -12.85 -3.11
C GLU A 67 14.82 -13.39 -2.95
N LEU A 68 13.96 -12.68 -2.21
CA LEU A 68 12.61 -13.14 -1.98
C LEU A 68 11.68 -12.77 -3.16
N PRO A 69 11.06 -13.76 -3.82
CA PRO A 69 10.09 -13.50 -4.88
C PRO A 69 8.83 -12.81 -4.31
N VAL A 70 8.08 -12.13 -5.19
CA VAL A 70 6.90 -11.32 -4.84
C VAL A 70 5.93 -12.05 -3.88
N HIS A 71 5.59 -13.30 -4.19
CA HIS A 71 4.66 -14.08 -3.36
C HIS A 71 5.19 -14.35 -1.95
N LYS A 72 6.52 -14.49 -1.78
CA LYS A 72 7.14 -14.66 -0.46
C LYS A 72 7.16 -13.37 0.35
N ARG A 73 7.27 -12.20 -0.31
CA ARG A 73 7.14 -10.90 0.35
C ARG A 73 5.72 -10.67 0.85
N LEU A 74 4.71 -11.04 0.02
CA LEU A 74 3.31 -11.02 0.44
C LEU A 74 3.07 -11.94 1.65
N GLN A 75 3.56 -13.19 1.57
CA GLN A 75 3.51 -14.15 2.69
C GLN A 75 4.23 -13.63 3.94
N GLY A 76 5.29 -12.84 3.78
CA GLY A 76 6.01 -12.18 4.87
C GLY A 76 5.21 -11.06 5.54
N GLY A 77 4.10 -10.62 4.95
CA GLY A 77 3.22 -9.59 5.49
C GLY A 77 3.29 -8.23 4.78
N ILE A 78 3.79 -8.17 3.53
CA ILE A 78 3.76 -6.96 2.69
C ILE A 78 2.61 -7.09 1.70
N ALA A 79 1.54 -6.30 1.84
CA ALA A 79 0.48 -6.19 0.83
C ALA A 79 0.56 -4.86 0.08
N ARG A 80 -0.02 -4.82 -1.12
CA ARG A 80 -0.09 -3.63 -1.96
C ARG A 80 -1.44 -3.53 -2.64
N THR A 81 -2.00 -2.33 -2.69
CA THR A 81 -3.02 -1.95 -3.68
C THR A 81 -2.35 -1.45 -4.95
N PHE A 82 -3.07 -1.39 -6.04
CA PHE A 82 -2.54 -0.92 -7.31
C PHE A 82 -3.28 0.36 -7.75
N GLN A 83 -2.62 1.22 -8.49
CA GLN A 83 -3.23 2.41 -9.06
C GLN A 83 -4.50 2.07 -9.87
N ASN A 84 -4.42 1.04 -10.70
CA ASN A 84 -5.60 0.48 -11.38
C ASN A 84 -6.23 -0.62 -10.51
N ILE A 85 -7.53 -0.54 -10.29
CA ILE A 85 -8.30 -1.51 -9.51
C ILE A 85 -8.11 -2.92 -10.09
N ARG A 86 -7.72 -3.88 -9.24
CA ARG A 86 -7.49 -5.28 -9.63
C ARG A 86 -8.39 -6.22 -8.84
N LEU A 87 -9.69 -6.09 -9.03
CA LEU A 87 -10.67 -6.99 -8.46
C LEU A 87 -10.97 -8.17 -9.40
N PHE A 88 -11.42 -9.27 -8.83
CA PHE A 88 -12.03 -10.35 -9.58
C PHE A 88 -13.47 -9.97 -9.91
N GLY A 89 -13.71 -9.29 -11.03
CA GLY A 89 -15.00 -8.68 -11.37
C GLY A 89 -16.15 -9.68 -11.43
N GLN A 90 -15.89 -10.93 -11.82
CA GLN A 90 -16.87 -12.02 -11.90
C GLN A 90 -17.11 -12.75 -10.56
N LEU A 91 -16.39 -12.38 -9.52
CA LEU A 91 -16.61 -12.85 -8.16
C LEU A 91 -17.43 -11.82 -7.38
N THR A 92 -18.22 -12.32 -6.42
CA THR A 92 -18.93 -11.43 -5.49
C THR A 92 -17.96 -10.69 -4.57
N VAL A 93 -18.45 -9.65 -3.90
CA VAL A 93 -17.71 -8.91 -2.86
C VAL A 93 -17.17 -9.88 -1.81
N TRP A 94 -18.01 -10.76 -1.28
CA TRP A 94 -17.62 -11.78 -0.31
C TRP A 94 -16.52 -12.70 -0.85
N GLN A 95 -16.68 -13.18 -2.08
CA GLN A 95 -15.71 -14.09 -2.72
C GLN A 95 -14.35 -13.42 -2.95
N ASN A 96 -14.32 -12.13 -3.31
CA ASN A 96 -13.08 -11.37 -3.43
C ASN A 96 -12.28 -11.33 -2.11
N LEU A 97 -12.96 -11.16 -0.98
CA LEU A 97 -12.34 -11.19 0.34
C LEU A 97 -11.90 -12.60 0.74
N TRP A 98 -12.74 -13.60 0.45
CA TRP A 98 -12.46 -14.99 0.77
C TRP A 98 -11.22 -15.54 0.05
N VAL A 99 -11.05 -15.23 -1.24
CA VAL A 99 -9.88 -15.65 -2.03
C VAL A 99 -8.59 -15.06 -1.46
N ALA A 100 -8.62 -13.83 -0.95
CA ALA A 100 -7.44 -13.21 -0.35
C ALA A 100 -7.01 -13.84 0.98
N GLN A 101 -7.95 -14.42 1.75
CA GLN A 101 -7.67 -15.13 3.00
C GLN A 101 -7.19 -16.58 2.78
N ASN A 102 -7.51 -17.20 1.66
CA ASN A 102 -7.10 -18.56 1.33
C ASN A 102 -5.70 -18.61 0.71
N SER A 103 -4.73 -17.90 1.29
CA SER A 103 -3.35 -18.00 0.87
C SER A 103 -2.80 -19.41 1.14
N PRO A 104 -1.82 -19.90 0.36
CA PRO A 104 -1.22 -21.23 0.56
C PRO A 104 -0.63 -21.45 1.97
N GLU A 105 -0.29 -20.39 2.71
CA GLU A 105 0.22 -20.50 4.08
C GLU A 105 -0.84 -20.83 5.11
N ASP A 106 -2.07 -20.34 4.93
CA ASP A 106 -3.21 -20.80 5.74
C ASP A 106 -3.47 -22.30 5.48
N HIS A 107 -3.12 -22.81 4.31
CA HIS A 107 -3.19 -24.24 3.97
C HIS A 107 -2.12 -25.07 4.67
N ALA A 108 -0.90 -24.55 4.85
CA ALA A 108 0.21 -25.28 5.47
C ALA A 108 0.08 -25.40 7.00
N ARG A 109 -0.56 -24.42 7.65
CA ARG A 109 -0.74 -24.38 9.11
C ARG A 109 -1.94 -25.14 9.63
N ARG A 110 -2.95 -25.39 8.80
CA ARG A 110 -4.18 -26.12 9.20
C ARG A 110 -4.34 -27.34 8.29
N GLY A 111 -4.21 -28.54 8.84
CA GLY A 111 -4.46 -29.79 8.11
C GLY A 111 -5.83 -29.81 7.43
N PHE A 112 -5.95 -30.52 6.32
CA PHE A 112 -7.14 -30.61 5.48
C PHE A 112 -8.46 -30.82 6.28
N PHE A 113 -8.42 -31.65 7.33
CA PHE A 113 -9.58 -31.94 8.18
C PHE A 113 -10.00 -30.79 9.12
N SER A 114 -9.08 -29.99 9.62
CA SER A 114 -9.41 -28.85 10.50
C SER A 114 -10.08 -27.71 9.75
N ARG A 115 -9.83 -27.58 8.44
CA ARG A 115 -10.50 -26.62 7.56
C ARG A 115 -11.97 -26.99 7.33
N TRP A 116 -12.25 -28.28 7.21
CA TRP A 116 -13.60 -28.77 6.92
C TRP A 116 -14.52 -28.70 8.16
N LEU A 117 -14.00 -28.88 9.37
CA LEU A 117 -14.78 -28.97 10.62
C LEU A 117 -14.77 -27.72 11.52
N GLY A 118 -13.81 -26.81 11.40
CA GLY A 118 -13.70 -25.68 12.33
C GLY A 118 -13.23 -24.34 11.77
N GLY A 119 -12.62 -24.34 10.58
CA GLY A 119 -11.99 -23.16 9.99
C GLY A 119 -12.95 -22.13 9.37
N GLN A 120 -14.19 -22.50 9.12
CA GLN A 120 -15.15 -21.62 8.42
C GLN A 120 -15.74 -20.52 9.30
N ARG A 121 -15.88 -20.72 10.63
CA ARG A 121 -16.44 -19.70 11.51
C ARG A 121 -15.52 -18.48 11.63
N GLY A 122 -14.25 -18.69 11.93
CA GLY A 122 -13.28 -17.60 12.03
C GLY A 122 -13.08 -16.82 10.72
N VAL A 123 -13.04 -17.52 9.58
CA VAL A 123 -12.96 -16.90 8.25
C VAL A 123 -14.20 -16.05 7.96
N ARG A 124 -15.39 -16.53 8.29
CA ARG A 124 -16.64 -15.78 8.09
C ARG A 124 -16.72 -14.54 8.96
N GLU A 125 -16.30 -14.64 10.23
CA GLU A 125 -16.25 -13.50 11.15
C GLU A 125 -15.28 -12.42 10.64
N GLU A 126 -14.09 -12.80 10.19
CA GLU A 126 -13.13 -11.86 9.61
C GLU A 126 -13.65 -11.21 8.33
N ILE A 127 -14.26 -11.97 7.43
CA ILE A 127 -14.87 -11.39 6.23
C ILE A 127 -16.01 -10.44 6.62
N SER A 128 -16.83 -10.78 7.62
CA SER A 128 -17.88 -9.89 8.12
C SER A 128 -17.31 -8.57 8.62
N GLN A 129 -16.22 -8.60 9.39
CA GLN A 129 -15.53 -7.40 9.87
C GLN A 129 -14.96 -6.57 8.72
N LEU A 130 -14.39 -7.22 7.68
CA LEU A 130 -13.89 -6.52 6.50
C LEU A 130 -15.02 -5.92 5.65
N LEU A 131 -16.18 -6.58 5.57
CA LEU A 131 -17.38 -6.06 4.93
C LEU A 131 -17.91 -4.82 5.66
N GLU A 132 -17.97 -4.86 6.98
CA GLU A 132 -18.32 -3.72 7.82
C GLU A 132 -17.31 -2.58 7.65
N PHE A 133 -16.00 -2.89 7.74
CA PHE A 133 -14.92 -1.91 7.53
C PHE A 133 -15.03 -1.24 6.16
N SER A 134 -15.35 -1.99 5.10
CA SER A 134 -15.49 -1.45 3.75
C SER A 134 -16.85 -0.79 3.50
N GLY A 135 -17.83 -0.93 4.41
CA GLY A 135 -19.20 -0.46 4.20
C GLY A 135 -19.91 -1.18 3.04
N LEU A 136 -19.60 -2.48 2.85
CA LEU A 136 -20.15 -3.30 1.76
C LEU A 136 -20.91 -4.54 2.26
N ALA A 137 -21.33 -4.54 3.53
CA ALA A 137 -22.01 -5.67 4.15
C ALA A 137 -23.34 -6.01 3.44
N ASP A 138 -24.09 -5.00 3.04
CA ASP A 138 -25.36 -5.13 2.28
C ASP A 138 -25.14 -5.61 0.85
N LYS A 139 -23.95 -5.41 0.28
CA LYS A 139 -23.57 -5.77 -1.09
C LYS A 139 -22.72 -7.03 -1.20
N GLN A 140 -22.60 -7.82 -0.13
CA GLN A 140 -21.71 -8.98 -0.08
C GLN A 140 -21.93 -10.01 -1.19
N ASN A 141 -23.15 -10.11 -1.71
CA ASN A 141 -23.55 -11.03 -2.78
C ASN A 141 -23.51 -10.40 -4.18
N GLU A 142 -23.25 -9.10 -4.29
CA GLU A 142 -23.11 -8.44 -5.59
C GLU A 142 -21.78 -8.78 -6.24
N LEU A 143 -21.77 -8.84 -7.59
CA LEU A 143 -20.54 -8.98 -8.36
C LEU A 143 -19.69 -7.70 -8.20
N ALA A 144 -18.38 -7.88 -8.03
CA ALA A 144 -17.47 -6.74 -7.89
C ALA A 144 -17.47 -5.80 -9.10
N SER A 145 -17.80 -6.31 -10.30
CA SER A 145 -17.97 -5.50 -11.53
C SER A 145 -19.16 -4.55 -11.48
N ASN A 146 -20.16 -4.81 -10.63
CA ASN A 146 -21.38 -4.01 -10.53
C ASN A 146 -21.26 -2.86 -9.50
N LEU A 147 -20.20 -2.86 -8.72
CA LEU A 147 -19.96 -1.82 -7.73
C LEU A 147 -19.60 -0.48 -8.39
N ALA A 148 -20.01 0.62 -7.78
CA ALA A 148 -19.51 1.94 -8.13
C ALA A 148 -17.99 2.06 -7.90
N PHE A 149 -17.34 3.02 -8.56
CA PHE A 149 -15.87 3.16 -8.51
C PHE A 149 -15.32 3.26 -7.08
N GLY A 150 -15.88 4.14 -6.25
CA GLY A 150 -15.49 4.29 -4.84
C GLY A 150 -15.70 2.99 -4.02
N GLU A 151 -16.76 2.22 -4.32
CA GLU A 151 -17.02 0.93 -3.68
C GLU A 151 -15.99 -0.13 -4.10
N GLN A 152 -15.59 -0.13 -5.37
CA GLN A 152 -14.52 -1.01 -5.86
C GLN A 152 -13.19 -0.70 -5.15
N ARG A 153 -12.87 0.59 -4.92
CA ARG A 153 -11.69 1.01 -4.15
C ARG A 153 -11.76 0.54 -2.70
N ARG A 154 -12.91 0.66 -2.05
CA ARG A 154 -13.12 0.15 -0.68
C ARG A 154 -12.96 -1.38 -0.62
N LEU A 155 -13.47 -2.10 -1.60
CA LEU A 155 -13.30 -3.55 -1.70
C LEU A 155 -11.83 -3.93 -1.92
N GLU A 156 -11.10 -3.18 -2.76
CA GLU A 156 -9.67 -3.42 -3.00
C GLU A 156 -8.85 -3.25 -1.71
N LEU A 157 -9.12 -2.19 -0.94
CA LEU A 157 -8.50 -1.97 0.36
C LEU A 157 -8.82 -3.11 1.34
N ALA A 158 -10.10 -3.47 1.47
CA ALA A 158 -10.52 -4.58 2.34
C ALA A 158 -9.89 -5.92 1.93
N ARG A 159 -9.74 -6.17 0.62
CA ARG A 159 -9.07 -7.35 0.10
C ARG A 159 -7.57 -7.38 0.43
N ALA A 160 -6.89 -6.24 0.38
CA ALA A 160 -5.50 -6.15 0.81
C ALA A 160 -5.35 -6.45 2.31
N LEU A 161 -6.31 -5.99 3.14
CA LEU A 161 -6.35 -6.27 4.58
C LEU A 161 -6.69 -7.74 4.89
N ALA A 162 -7.47 -8.41 4.03
CA ALA A 162 -7.79 -9.83 4.19
C ALA A 162 -6.52 -10.72 4.19
N ALA A 163 -5.43 -10.27 3.59
CA ALA A 163 -4.13 -10.93 3.67
C ALA A 163 -3.40 -10.74 5.01
N ARG A 164 -3.99 -10.00 5.97
CA ARG A 164 -3.42 -9.66 7.28
C ARG A 164 -2.00 -9.07 7.19
N PRO A 165 -1.81 -8.00 6.41
CA PRO A 165 -0.49 -7.44 6.23
C PRO A 165 0.03 -6.77 7.51
N LYS A 166 1.35 -6.81 7.70
CA LYS A 166 2.06 -5.95 8.66
C LYS A 166 2.37 -4.59 8.05
N LEU A 167 2.65 -4.57 6.73
CA LEU A 167 2.90 -3.38 5.93
C LEU A 167 1.96 -3.36 4.72
N LEU A 168 1.19 -2.30 4.61
CA LEU A 168 0.30 -2.05 3.48
C LEU A 168 0.87 -0.89 2.64
N LEU A 169 1.14 -1.16 1.38
CA LEU A 169 1.56 -0.18 0.39
C LEU A 169 0.32 0.30 -0.38
N LEU A 170 -0.04 1.55 -0.21
CA LEU A 170 -1.15 2.21 -0.90
C LEU A 170 -0.60 3.07 -2.03
N ASP A 171 -0.89 2.68 -3.27
CA ASP A 171 -0.36 3.32 -4.47
C ASP A 171 -1.45 4.15 -5.15
N GLU A 172 -1.43 5.46 -4.92
CA GLU A 172 -2.42 6.45 -5.37
C GLU A 172 -3.88 6.03 -5.12
N PRO A 173 -4.24 5.69 -3.86
CA PRO A 173 -5.56 5.16 -3.56
C PRO A 173 -6.70 6.15 -3.82
N ALA A 174 -6.45 7.46 -3.81
CA ALA A 174 -7.43 8.51 -4.05
C ALA A 174 -7.62 8.87 -5.54
N ALA A 175 -6.84 8.26 -6.44
CA ALA A 175 -6.92 8.57 -7.87
C ALA A 175 -8.32 8.31 -8.44
N GLY A 176 -8.93 9.35 -9.03
CA GLY A 176 -10.26 9.29 -9.64
C GLY A 176 -11.44 9.37 -8.66
N MET A 177 -11.19 9.59 -7.37
CA MET A 177 -12.21 9.78 -6.34
C MET A 177 -12.66 11.24 -6.26
N ASN A 178 -13.93 11.45 -5.88
CA ASN A 178 -14.45 12.77 -5.51
C ASN A 178 -14.09 13.12 -4.05
N VAL A 179 -14.40 14.36 -3.63
CA VAL A 179 -14.02 14.86 -2.29
C VAL A 179 -14.63 14.03 -1.15
N GLU A 180 -15.87 13.57 -1.29
CA GLU A 180 -16.56 12.78 -0.27
C GLU A 180 -15.93 11.37 -0.16
N GLU A 181 -15.60 10.76 -1.30
CA GLU A 181 -14.92 9.47 -1.35
C GLU A 181 -13.50 9.54 -0.77
N ILE A 182 -12.78 10.65 -0.98
CA ILE A 182 -11.46 10.88 -0.37
C ILE A 182 -11.58 11.01 1.14
N ALA A 183 -12.58 11.71 1.65
CA ALA A 183 -12.82 11.84 3.09
C ALA A 183 -13.15 10.48 3.75
N ASP A 184 -13.97 9.65 3.09
CA ASP A 184 -14.25 8.28 3.55
C ASP A 184 -12.99 7.39 3.53
N LEU A 185 -12.16 7.53 2.50
CA LEU A 185 -10.88 6.83 2.41
C LEU A 185 -9.90 7.25 3.52
N ASP A 186 -9.79 8.56 3.80
CA ASP A 186 -8.99 9.10 4.91
C ASP A 186 -9.38 8.44 6.24
N GLU A 187 -10.67 8.44 6.57
CA GLU A 187 -11.17 7.84 7.81
C GLU A 187 -10.80 6.35 7.89
N ARG A 188 -10.91 5.61 6.78
CA ARG A 188 -10.55 4.18 6.72
C ARG A 188 -9.06 3.96 6.90
N ILE A 189 -8.21 4.76 6.24
CA ILE A 189 -6.76 4.62 6.39
C ILE A 189 -6.34 4.92 7.84
N ARG A 190 -6.92 5.95 8.48
CA ARG A 190 -6.67 6.23 9.91
C ARG A 190 -7.04 5.05 10.82
N LYS A 191 -8.15 4.37 10.52
CA LYS A 191 -8.59 3.19 11.28
C LYS A 191 -7.60 2.02 11.18
N LEU A 192 -6.82 1.90 10.10
CA LEU A 192 -5.80 0.85 9.94
C LEU A 192 -4.75 0.90 11.05
N ARG A 193 -4.38 2.10 11.49
CA ARG A 193 -3.45 2.31 12.61
C ARG A 193 -3.93 1.64 13.89
N GLY A 194 -5.23 1.76 14.19
CA GLY A 194 -5.85 1.09 15.35
C GLY A 194 -5.81 -0.43 15.28
N HIS A 195 -5.59 -1.00 14.10
CA HIS A 195 -5.45 -2.43 13.86
C HIS A 195 -3.99 -2.89 13.76
N GLY A 196 -3.02 -2.02 14.09
CA GLY A 196 -1.58 -2.34 14.07
C GLY A 196 -0.98 -2.50 12.67
N VAL A 197 -1.64 -2.00 11.63
CA VAL A 197 -1.13 -2.02 10.26
C VAL A 197 -0.25 -0.80 10.02
N THR A 198 0.98 -1.05 9.55
CA THR A 198 1.88 0.01 9.08
C THR A 198 1.56 0.35 7.63
N VAL A 199 1.58 1.62 7.26
CA VAL A 199 1.20 2.08 5.92
C VAL A 199 2.33 2.87 5.28
N LEU A 200 2.66 2.54 4.03
CA LEU A 200 3.41 3.41 3.12
C LEU A 200 2.45 3.91 2.05
N LEU A 201 2.12 5.20 2.11
CA LEU A 201 1.17 5.86 1.24
C LEU A 201 1.90 6.62 0.13
N ILE A 202 1.67 6.26 -1.13
CA ILE A 202 2.09 7.03 -2.29
C ILE A 202 0.90 7.83 -2.75
N GLU A 203 1.03 9.15 -2.72
CA GLU A 203 -0.05 10.05 -3.13
C GLU A 203 0.49 11.36 -3.70
N HIS A 204 -0.34 12.00 -4.52
CA HIS A 204 -0.13 13.34 -5.03
C HIS A 204 -1.17 14.34 -4.53
N HIS A 205 -2.25 13.87 -3.90
CA HIS A 205 -3.24 14.70 -3.21
C HIS A 205 -2.67 15.18 -1.87
N MET A 206 -2.07 16.39 -1.87
CA MET A 206 -1.36 16.93 -0.71
C MET A 206 -2.27 17.06 0.52
N GLU A 207 -3.56 17.43 0.34
CA GLU A 207 -4.52 17.54 1.45
C GLU A 207 -4.67 16.21 2.19
N LEU A 208 -4.83 15.10 1.46
CA LEU A 208 -4.92 13.76 2.04
C LEU A 208 -3.61 13.40 2.76
N VAL A 209 -2.47 13.60 2.10
CA VAL A 209 -1.16 13.29 2.70
C VAL A 209 -0.97 14.04 4.01
N MET A 210 -1.17 15.37 3.99
CA MET A 210 -1.00 16.22 5.18
C MET A 210 -1.96 15.86 6.31
N ALA A 211 -3.16 15.35 5.98
CA ALA A 211 -4.17 15.01 6.97
C ALA A 211 -3.86 13.69 7.71
N ILE A 212 -3.29 12.67 7.05
CA ILE A 212 -3.24 11.31 7.61
C ILE A 212 -1.85 10.79 7.93
N THR A 213 -0.79 11.37 7.38
CA THR A 213 0.56 10.85 7.57
C THR A 213 1.21 11.36 8.85
N ASP A 214 2.03 10.52 9.48
CA ASP A 214 2.87 10.90 10.63
C ASP A 214 4.16 11.57 10.18
N ARG A 215 4.73 11.05 9.09
CA ARG A 215 5.92 11.54 8.41
C ARG A 215 5.73 11.49 6.91
N VAL A 216 6.44 12.38 6.22
CA VAL A 216 6.45 12.45 4.76
C VAL A 216 7.91 12.44 4.29
N ALA A 217 8.21 11.58 3.33
CA ALA A 217 9.45 11.58 2.57
C ALA A 217 9.18 12.09 1.16
N VAL A 218 10.01 12.99 0.68
CA VAL A 218 9.85 13.63 -0.64
C VAL A 218 10.94 13.16 -1.58
N LEU A 219 10.52 12.59 -2.71
CA LEU A 219 11.43 12.19 -3.78
C LEU A 219 11.43 13.22 -4.90
N ASN A 220 12.62 13.47 -5.45
CA ASN A 220 12.80 14.22 -6.68
C ASN A 220 13.96 13.60 -7.47
N PHE A 221 13.76 13.32 -8.76
CA PHE A 221 14.75 12.69 -9.65
C PHE A 221 15.45 11.46 -9.03
N GLY A 222 14.67 10.59 -8.38
CA GLY A 222 15.16 9.35 -7.78
C GLY A 222 15.83 9.48 -6.42
N GLN A 223 15.99 10.68 -5.87
CA GLN A 223 16.63 10.96 -4.58
C GLN A 223 15.65 11.51 -3.57
N LYS A 224 15.87 11.23 -2.28
CA LYS A 224 15.13 11.83 -1.19
C LYS A 224 15.68 13.23 -0.92
N ILE A 225 14.84 14.26 -1.11
CA ILE A 225 15.24 15.67 -0.94
C ILE A 225 14.81 16.24 0.42
N ALA A 226 13.78 15.65 1.04
CA ALA A 226 13.30 16.04 2.37
C ALA A 226 12.63 14.87 3.07
N GLU A 227 12.60 14.91 4.40
CA GLU A 227 11.84 14.01 5.25
C GLU A 227 11.54 14.68 6.58
N GLY A 228 10.28 14.65 7.04
CA GLY A 228 9.85 15.27 8.28
C GLY A 228 8.36 15.08 8.52
N THR A 229 7.82 15.82 9.48
CA THR A 229 6.37 15.93 9.67
C THR A 229 5.73 16.61 8.46
N PRO A 230 4.42 16.42 8.22
CA PRO A 230 3.72 17.12 7.14
C PRO A 230 3.96 18.65 7.16
N ALA A 231 3.93 19.27 8.35
CA ALA A 231 4.14 20.71 8.50
C ALA A 231 5.58 21.15 8.13
N GLU A 232 6.60 20.38 8.51
CA GLU A 232 7.99 20.66 8.16
C GLU A 232 8.22 20.54 6.65
N VAL A 233 7.69 19.48 6.03
CA VAL A 233 7.84 19.24 4.59
C VAL A 233 7.14 20.32 3.76
N GLN A 234 5.98 20.83 4.22
CA GLN A 234 5.21 21.84 3.51
C GLN A 234 5.97 23.16 3.36
N ILE A 235 6.80 23.52 4.31
CA ILE A 235 7.56 24.77 4.31
C ILE A 235 9.00 24.60 3.83
N ASP A 236 9.43 23.37 3.49
CA ASP A 236 10.79 23.10 3.04
C ASP A 236 11.05 23.73 1.65
N PRO A 237 12.09 24.60 1.52
CA PRO A 237 12.38 25.28 0.25
C PRO A 237 12.73 24.33 -0.89
N ALA A 238 13.38 23.18 -0.60
CA ALA A 238 13.73 22.20 -1.63
C ALA A 238 12.47 21.51 -2.17
N VAL A 239 11.49 21.24 -1.29
CA VAL A 239 10.19 20.70 -1.67
C VAL A 239 9.41 21.69 -2.50
N GLN A 240 9.29 22.94 -2.06
CA GLN A 240 8.60 23.98 -2.80
C GLN A 240 9.21 24.16 -4.22
N LYS A 241 10.54 24.19 -4.31
CA LYS A 241 11.23 24.28 -5.60
C LYS A 241 10.97 23.09 -6.50
N ALA A 242 10.92 21.87 -5.97
CA ALA A 242 10.66 20.65 -6.73
C ALA A 242 9.25 20.62 -7.34
N TYR A 243 8.26 21.19 -6.64
CA TYR A 243 6.87 21.26 -7.14
C TYR A 243 6.61 22.49 -8.04
N LEU A 244 7.28 23.62 -7.78
CA LEU A 244 7.11 24.84 -8.58
C LEU A 244 8.02 24.86 -9.83
N GLY A 245 9.20 24.25 -9.77
CA GLY A 245 10.16 24.22 -10.87
C GLY A 245 9.77 23.28 -12.03
N GLY A 246 8.72 22.48 -11.91
CA GLY A 246 8.18 21.65 -13.00
C GLY A 246 7.14 22.34 -13.88
N ALA A 247 6.89 23.63 -13.66
CA ALA A 247 5.92 24.42 -14.45
C ALA A 247 6.56 25.25 -15.56
N GLU A 248 7.87 25.15 -15.77
CA GLU A 248 8.63 25.97 -16.77
C GLU A 248 9.32 25.13 -17.85
N GLU A 249 8.78 23.96 -18.26
CA GLU A 249 9.20 23.27 -19.49
C GLU A 249 8.01 22.88 -20.36
#